data_a41dc9a64df6cde03c6d03aa2799a90e
#
_entry.id   a41dc9a64df6cde03c6d03aa2799a90e
#
_cell.length_a   1.000
_cell.length_b   1.000
_cell.length_c   1.000
_cell.angle_alpha   90.00
_cell.angle_beta   90.00
_cell.angle_gamma   90.00
#
_symmetry.space_group_name_H-M   'P 1'
#
loop_
_entity.id
_entity.type
_entity.pdbx_description
1 polymer ?
#
loop_
_entity_poly.entity_id
_entity_poly.type
_entity_poly.pdbx_seq_one_letter_code
_entity_poly.pdbx_strand_id
1 'polypeptide(L)'
;ITVDLEEYPVQEGSILLILPGQVHSIEQYLDYKMEYINIIFKLEMLLAKQTDICNSRYFTPLLDGTLRLTTHFTPGMPFYNEVAGCINAADEVCRTNPPAFQLVIKGQLFLLFSILISNCCETSASRKNQKSLEKMKRIIKYIETNYASKISIEEMADALDLSQSHFMKFFKNTMGTTF
;
A
#
# COMPACT_ATOMS: atom_id res chain seq x y z
N ILE A 1 -5.48 -9.05 -6.41
CA ILE A 1 -4.60 -8.41 -5.41
C ILE A 1 -5.45 -7.94 -4.25
N THR A 2 -5.00 -8.18 -3.02
CA THR A 2 -5.68 -7.71 -1.81
C THR A 2 -4.85 -6.58 -1.19
N VAL A 3 -5.50 -5.47 -0.81
CA VAL A 3 -4.89 -4.37 -0.07
C VAL A 3 -5.77 -4.03 1.13
N ASP A 4 -5.20 -4.01 2.33
CA ASP A 4 -5.90 -3.76 3.60
C ASP A 4 -7.17 -4.63 3.77
N LEU A 5 -7.10 -5.91 3.34
CA LEU A 5 -8.17 -6.92 3.36
C LEU A 5 -9.33 -6.63 2.37
N GLU A 6 -9.14 -5.75 1.42
CA GLU A 6 -10.06 -5.51 0.31
C GLU A 6 -9.48 -6.11 -0.98
N GLU A 7 -10.30 -6.84 -1.72
CA GLU A 7 -9.89 -7.47 -2.97
C GLU A 7 -10.07 -6.53 -4.16
N TYR A 8 -9.04 -6.42 -4.97
CA TYR A 8 -9.03 -5.65 -6.21
C TYR A 8 -8.76 -6.59 -7.38
N PRO A 9 -9.76 -6.86 -8.24
CA PRO A 9 -9.54 -7.58 -9.47
C PRO A 9 -8.68 -6.73 -10.40
N VAL A 10 -7.55 -7.28 -10.83
CA VAL A 10 -6.61 -6.59 -11.73
C VAL A 10 -6.67 -7.16 -13.13
N GLN A 11 -6.48 -6.29 -14.10
CA GLN A 11 -6.41 -6.60 -15.52
C GLN A 11 -5.29 -5.79 -16.17
N GLU A 12 -5.05 -6.01 -17.45
CA GLU A 12 -4.08 -5.23 -18.22
C GLU A 12 -4.36 -3.72 -18.06
N GLY A 13 -3.31 -2.97 -17.77
CA GLY A 13 -3.37 -1.54 -17.50
C GLY A 13 -3.84 -1.15 -16.08
N SER A 14 -4.18 -2.10 -15.21
CA SER A 14 -4.47 -1.76 -13.80
C SER A 14 -3.27 -1.17 -13.10
N ILE A 15 -3.50 -0.10 -12.34
CA ILE A 15 -2.50 0.53 -11.47
C ILE A 15 -2.99 0.40 -10.04
N LEU A 16 -2.13 -0.12 -9.15
CA LEU A 16 -2.39 -0.14 -7.72
C LEU A 16 -1.42 0.77 -6.99
N LEU A 17 -1.99 1.66 -6.18
CA LEU A 17 -1.25 2.51 -5.25
C LEU A 17 -1.30 1.89 -3.87
N ILE A 18 -0.16 1.51 -3.35
CA ILE A 18 -0.01 0.96 -2.00
C ILE A 18 0.72 1.98 -1.15
N LEU A 19 0.04 2.53 -0.17
CA LEU A 19 0.57 3.55 0.73
C LEU A 19 1.37 2.92 1.89
N PRO A 20 2.23 3.70 2.56
CA PRO A 20 2.96 3.22 3.72
C PRO A 20 2.06 2.58 4.78
N GLY A 21 2.46 1.43 5.30
CA GLY A 21 1.72 0.70 6.33
C GLY A 21 0.48 -0.06 5.85
N GLN A 22 0.17 -0.07 4.56
CA GLN A 22 -0.88 -0.93 4.01
C GLN A 22 -0.40 -2.37 3.87
N VAL A 23 -1.22 -3.31 4.35
CA VAL A 23 -0.99 -4.76 4.17
C VAL A 23 -1.49 -5.17 2.80
N HIS A 24 -0.67 -5.85 2.02
CA HIS A 24 -1.06 -6.29 0.69
C HIS A 24 -0.55 -7.68 0.36
N SER A 25 -1.27 -8.37 -0.51
CA SER A 25 -0.88 -9.66 -1.08
C SER A 25 -1.25 -9.74 -2.55
N ILE A 26 -0.47 -10.55 -3.28
CA ILE A 26 -0.71 -10.84 -4.69
C ILE A 26 -0.96 -12.33 -4.78
N GLU A 27 -2.12 -12.72 -5.29
CA GLU A 27 -2.48 -14.11 -5.50
C GLU A 27 -2.68 -14.36 -6.99
N GLN A 28 -2.19 -15.50 -7.45
CA GLN A 28 -2.44 -15.95 -8.81
C GLN A 28 -3.91 -16.37 -8.95
N TYR A 29 -4.58 -15.88 -9.99
CA TYR A 29 -5.95 -16.29 -10.30
C TYR A 29 -5.91 -17.39 -11.35
N LEU A 30 -6.32 -18.59 -10.98
CA LEU A 30 -6.26 -19.78 -11.84
C LEU A 30 -4.85 -19.99 -12.42
N ASP A 31 -4.76 -20.33 -13.71
CA ASP A 31 -3.50 -20.54 -14.43
C ASP A 31 -3.02 -19.30 -15.21
N TYR A 32 -3.64 -18.14 -14.99
CA TYR A 32 -3.25 -16.91 -15.66
C TYR A 32 -1.90 -16.40 -15.18
N LYS A 33 -1.03 -16.08 -16.14
CA LYS A 33 0.24 -15.38 -15.85
C LYS A 33 -0.02 -13.89 -15.76
N MET A 34 0.58 -13.27 -14.77
CA MET A 34 0.54 -11.81 -14.58
C MET A 34 1.95 -11.26 -14.69
N GLU A 35 2.14 -10.27 -15.55
CA GLU A 35 3.33 -9.45 -15.60
C GLU A 35 3.00 -8.07 -15.00
N TYR A 36 3.88 -7.57 -14.15
CA TYR A 36 3.68 -6.27 -13.50
C TYR A 36 5.01 -5.58 -13.25
N ILE A 37 4.96 -4.27 -13.13
CA ILE A 37 6.10 -3.43 -12.78
C ILE A 37 5.87 -2.85 -11.39
N ASN A 38 6.85 -3.01 -10.51
CA ASN A 38 6.85 -2.38 -9.19
C ASN A 38 7.71 -1.12 -9.21
N ILE A 39 7.11 0.02 -8.86
CA ILE A 39 7.83 1.26 -8.60
C ILE A 39 7.80 1.49 -7.07
N ILE A 40 8.92 1.23 -6.42
CA ILE A 40 9.04 1.31 -4.96
C ILE A 40 9.87 2.53 -4.58
N PHE A 41 9.33 3.38 -3.73
CA PHE A 41 10.03 4.54 -3.20
C PHE A 41 9.62 4.83 -1.75
N LYS A 42 10.48 5.49 -1.01
CA LYS A 42 10.15 5.98 0.33
C LYS A 42 9.46 7.33 0.22
N LEU A 43 8.27 7.47 0.79
CA LEU A 43 7.52 8.74 0.75
C LEU A 43 8.30 9.87 1.43
N GLU A 44 9.13 9.54 2.42
CA GLU A 44 10.00 10.48 3.13
C GLU A 44 11.00 11.19 2.20
N MET A 45 11.30 10.65 1.02
CA MET A 45 12.16 11.34 0.05
C MET A 45 11.54 12.61 -0.53
N LEU A 46 10.22 12.78 -0.39
CA LEU A 46 9.46 13.95 -0.81
C LEU A 46 9.30 14.98 0.31
N LEU A 47 9.66 14.62 1.55
CA LEU A 47 9.56 15.53 2.70
C LEU A 47 10.69 16.55 2.70
N ALA A 48 10.34 17.80 2.99
CA ALA A 48 11.32 18.84 3.31
C ALA A 48 11.82 18.66 4.76
N LYS A 49 13.09 18.96 5.00
CA LYS A 49 13.67 18.92 6.35
C LYS A 49 13.20 20.07 7.24
N GLN A 50 12.77 21.17 6.64
CA GLN A 50 12.25 22.34 7.35
C GLN A 50 10.73 22.35 7.33
N THR A 51 10.13 23.27 8.09
CA THR A 51 8.67 23.48 8.10
C THR A 51 8.19 23.78 6.67
N ASP A 52 7.34 22.92 6.15
CA ASP A 52 6.80 22.98 4.81
C ASP A 52 5.30 22.63 4.84
N ILE A 53 4.49 23.39 4.09
CA ILE A 53 3.06 23.19 4.05
C ILE A 53 2.69 21.87 3.39
N CYS A 54 3.48 21.39 2.42
CA CYS A 54 3.25 20.10 1.77
C CYS A 54 3.43 18.96 2.74
N ASN A 55 4.44 19.05 3.63
CA ASN A 55 4.64 18.06 4.67
C ASN A 55 3.42 17.97 5.58
N SER A 56 3.03 19.09 6.21
CA SER A 56 2.00 19.10 7.24
C SER A 56 0.59 18.83 6.68
N ARG A 57 0.30 19.32 5.48
CA ARG A 57 -1.04 19.25 4.91
C ARG A 57 -1.31 18.00 4.08
N TYR A 58 -0.26 17.41 3.47
CA TYR A 58 -0.43 16.33 2.51
C TYR A 58 0.35 15.07 2.88
N PHE A 59 1.67 15.14 3.05
CA PHE A 59 2.48 13.94 3.21
C PHE A 59 2.41 13.31 4.60
N THR A 60 2.37 14.11 5.66
CA THR A 60 2.19 13.57 7.02
C THR A 60 0.86 12.84 7.17
N PRO A 61 -0.29 13.38 6.71
CA PRO A 61 -1.56 12.64 6.69
C PRO A 61 -1.56 11.35 5.86
N LEU A 62 -0.75 11.25 4.80
CA LEU A 62 -0.58 10.00 4.06
C LEU A 62 0.25 8.99 4.86
N LEU A 63 1.32 9.44 5.53
CA LEU A 63 2.18 8.57 6.35
C LEU A 63 1.48 8.03 7.59
N ASP A 64 0.65 8.83 8.24
CA ASP A 64 -0.11 8.42 9.43
C ASP A 64 -1.45 7.74 9.11
N GLY A 65 -1.82 7.67 7.80
CA GLY A 65 -3.02 7.00 7.31
C GLY A 65 -4.32 7.76 7.55
N THR A 66 -4.27 9.04 7.92
CA THR A 66 -5.45 9.90 8.08
C THR A 66 -5.98 10.40 6.74
N LEU A 67 -5.10 10.56 5.74
CA LEU A 67 -5.47 10.82 4.35
C LEU A 67 -5.40 9.51 3.56
N ARG A 68 -6.49 9.15 2.91
CA ARG A 68 -6.58 7.96 2.05
C ARG A 68 -6.75 8.37 0.61
N LEU A 69 -6.15 7.60 -0.28
CA LEU A 69 -6.24 7.79 -1.72
C LEU A 69 -6.85 6.55 -2.36
N THR A 70 -7.45 6.73 -3.53
CA THR A 70 -7.92 5.61 -4.35
C THR A 70 -6.78 4.62 -4.59
N THR A 71 -7.01 3.36 -4.23
CA THR A 71 -6.01 2.30 -4.31
C THR A 71 -5.87 1.73 -5.72
N HIS A 72 -6.98 1.61 -6.46
CA HIS A 72 -7.02 0.91 -7.75
C HIS A 72 -7.52 1.82 -8.87
N PHE A 73 -6.73 1.92 -9.93
CA PHE A 73 -7.05 2.66 -11.15
C PHE A 73 -7.10 1.70 -12.33
N THR A 74 -8.13 1.82 -13.15
CA THR A 74 -8.28 1.06 -14.40
C THR A 74 -8.43 2.00 -15.59
N PRO A 75 -8.05 1.55 -16.80
CA PRO A 75 -8.28 2.32 -18.02
C PRO A 75 -9.73 2.81 -18.12
N GLY A 76 -9.92 4.08 -18.45
CA GLY A 76 -11.23 4.71 -18.54
C GLY A 76 -11.74 5.38 -17.26
N MET A 77 -11.09 5.16 -16.11
CA MET A 77 -11.39 5.91 -14.89
C MET A 77 -10.95 7.38 -15.02
N PRO A 78 -11.63 8.32 -14.32
CA PRO A 78 -11.16 9.69 -14.23
C PRO A 78 -9.70 9.75 -13.75
N PHE A 79 -8.91 10.62 -14.34
CA PHE A 79 -7.49 10.84 -14.01
C PHE A 79 -6.55 9.64 -14.23
N TYR A 80 -7.03 8.53 -14.82
CA TYR A 80 -6.19 7.36 -15.10
C TYR A 80 -4.98 7.71 -15.99
N ASN A 81 -5.20 8.45 -17.08
CA ASN A 81 -4.15 8.81 -18.02
C ASN A 81 -3.08 9.70 -17.40
N GLU A 82 -3.49 10.62 -16.54
CA GLU A 82 -2.59 11.52 -15.82
C GLU A 82 -1.73 10.73 -14.80
N VAL A 83 -2.35 9.83 -14.04
CA VAL A 83 -1.66 8.94 -13.11
C VAL A 83 -0.69 8.02 -13.86
N ALA A 84 -1.15 7.35 -14.91
CA ALA A 84 -0.33 6.48 -15.76
C ALA A 84 0.83 7.26 -16.41
N GLY A 85 0.57 8.49 -16.86
CA GLY A 85 1.58 9.37 -17.45
C GLY A 85 2.74 9.66 -16.50
N CYS A 86 2.45 9.99 -15.24
CA CYS A 86 3.49 10.21 -14.22
C CYS A 86 4.31 8.94 -13.94
N ILE A 87 3.64 7.79 -13.84
CA ILE A 87 4.29 6.50 -13.57
C ILE A 87 5.20 6.09 -14.73
N ASN A 88 4.68 6.15 -15.96
CA ASN A 88 5.43 5.80 -17.17
C ASN A 88 6.65 6.73 -17.38
N ALA A 89 6.50 8.02 -17.13
CA ALA A 89 7.60 8.97 -17.20
C ALA A 89 8.69 8.69 -16.15
N ALA A 90 8.30 8.32 -14.94
CA ALA A 90 9.25 7.92 -13.90
C ALA A 90 9.96 6.61 -14.25
N ASP A 91 9.25 5.60 -14.77
CA ASP A 91 9.83 4.32 -15.20
C ASP A 91 10.83 4.51 -16.36
N GLU A 92 10.47 5.27 -17.39
CA GLU A 92 11.35 5.55 -18.53
C GLU A 92 12.64 6.22 -18.10
N VAL A 93 12.55 7.18 -17.19
CA VAL A 93 13.72 7.87 -16.64
C VAL A 93 14.58 6.94 -15.79
N CYS A 94 13.98 6.01 -15.04
CA CYS A 94 14.72 4.98 -14.31
C CYS A 94 15.48 4.04 -15.24
N ARG A 95 14.91 3.70 -16.41
CA ARG A 95 15.56 2.79 -17.39
C ARG A 95 16.68 3.47 -18.16
N THR A 96 16.52 4.75 -18.50
CA THR A 96 17.48 5.49 -19.35
C THR A 96 18.57 6.19 -18.58
N ASN A 97 18.37 6.47 -17.30
CA ASN A 97 19.31 7.14 -16.39
C ASN A 97 19.97 8.41 -16.98
N PRO A 98 19.19 9.37 -17.54
CA PRO A 98 19.77 10.60 -18.07
C PRO A 98 20.38 11.46 -16.95
N PRO A 99 21.25 12.43 -17.27
CA PRO A 99 21.76 13.37 -16.26
C PRO A 99 20.62 13.98 -15.43
N ALA A 100 20.78 14.05 -14.10
CA ALA A 100 19.80 14.57 -13.15
C ALA A 100 18.45 13.81 -13.10
N PHE A 101 18.42 12.55 -13.49
CA PHE A 101 17.20 11.72 -13.49
C PHE A 101 16.46 11.70 -12.13
N GLN A 102 17.19 11.81 -11.02
CA GLN A 102 16.59 11.87 -9.67
C GLN A 102 15.68 13.09 -9.50
N LEU A 103 16.00 14.23 -10.14
CA LEU A 103 15.13 15.41 -10.11
C LEU A 103 13.86 15.17 -10.92
N VAL A 104 13.97 14.50 -12.05
CA VAL A 104 12.79 14.16 -12.88
C VAL A 104 11.89 13.21 -12.13
N ILE A 105 12.42 12.14 -11.51
CA ILE A 105 11.65 11.21 -10.70
C ILE A 105 10.90 11.95 -9.58
N LYS A 106 11.59 12.80 -8.81
CA LYS A 106 10.93 13.58 -7.75
C LYS A 106 9.84 14.49 -8.32
N GLY A 107 10.08 15.15 -9.44
CA GLY A 107 9.08 15.98 -10.12
C GLY A 107 7.83 15.18 -10.51
N GLN A 108 8.01 14.00 -11.09
CA GLN A 108 6.90 13.10 -11.44
C GLN A 108 6.14 12.60 -10.21
N LEU A 109 6.82 12.28 -9.13
CA LEU A 109 6.17 11.88 -7.88
C LEU A 109 5.38 13.03 -7.25
N PHE A 110 5.91 14.26 -7.22
CA PHE A 110 5.16 15.42 -6.75
C PHE A 110 3.91 15.69 -7.61
N LEU A 111 4.04 15.59 -8.94
CA LEU A 111 2.91 15.73 -9.85
C LEU A 111 1.86 14.63 -9.62
N LEU A 112 2.31 13.37 -9.50
CA LEU A 112 1.44 12.22 -9.17
C LEU A 112 0.64 12.48 -7.90
N PHE A 113 1.31 12.82 -6.79
CA PHE A 113 0.61 13.10 -5.53
C PHE A 113 -0.29 14.33 -5.59
N SER A 114 0.06 15.35 -6.39
CA SER A 114 -0.82 16.50 -6.63
C SER A 114 -2.14 16.08 -7.30
N ILE A 115 -2.07 15.21 -8.31
CA ILE A 115 -3.26 14.66 -8.99
C ILE A 115 -4.09 13.81 -8.03
N LEU A 116 -3.44 12.88 -7.33
CA LEU A 116 -4.10 11.96 -6.40
C LEU A 116 -4.81 12.69 -5.27
N ILE A 117 -4.13 13.62 -4.61
CA ILE A 117 -4.68 14.37 -3.47
C ILE A 117 -5.81 15.30 -3.90
N SER A 118 -5.69 15.91 -5.09
CA SER A 118 -6.72 16.84 -5.57
C SER A 118 -8.00 16.14 -6.06
N ASN A 119 -7.90 14.90 -6.54
CA ASN A 119 -8.98 14.27 -7.29
C ASN A 119 -9.36 12.88 -6.82
N CYS A 120 -8.48 12.19 -6.11
CA CYS A 120 -8.62 10.77 -5.82
C CYS A 120 -8.61 10.48 -4.30
N CYS A 121 -8.96 11.46 -3.47
CA CYS A 121 -9.12 11.25 -2.04
C CYS A 121 -10.39 10.44 -1.76
N GLU A 122 -10.25 9.39 -0.96
CA GLU A 122 -11.40 8.64 -0.47
C GLU A 122 -12.05 9.36 0.71
N THR A 123 -13.34 9.66 0.59
CA THR A 123 -14.16 10.05 1.73
C THR A 123 -14.34 8.80 2.59
N SER A 124 -13.98 8.90 3.86
CA SER A 124 -13.93 7.83 4.87
C SER A 124 -14.88 6.65 4.59
N ALA A 125 -14.41 5.69 3.82
CA ALA A 125 -15.17 4.48 3.52
C ALA A 125 -15.02 3.48 4.66
N SER A 126 -16.17 2.96 5.05
CA SER A 126 -16.42 1.68 5.72
C SER A 126 -15.35 1.16 6.70
N ARG A 127 -15.55 1.43 7.98
CA ARG A 127 -14.83 0.82 9.12
C ARG A 127 -15.06 -0.70 9.25
N LYS A 128 -15.60 -1.36 8.23
CA LYS A 128 -16.04 -2.76 8.33
C LYS A 128 -14.89 -3.73 8.66
N ASN A 129 -13.70 -3.46 8.17
CA ASN A 129 -12.53 -4.32 8.38
C ASN A 129 -11.45 -3.71 9.29
N GLN A 130 -11.65 -2.50 9.82
CA GLN A 130 -10.59 -1.80 10.56
C GLN A 130 -10.04 -2.61 11.73
N LYS A 131 -10.91 -3.23 12.54
CA LYS A 131 -10.47 -4.07 13.69
C LYS A 131 -9.67 -5.30 13.25
N SER A 132 -10.06 -5.90 12.13
CA SER A 132 -9.34 -7.06 11.57
C SER A 132 -7.98 -6.64 11.01
N LEU A 133 -7.93 -5.51 10.35
CA LEU A 133 -6.69 -4.92 9.82
C LEU A 133 -5.71 -4.54 10.94
N GLU A 134 -6.19 -3.92 12.02
CA GLU A 134 -5.36 -3.59 13.18
C GLU A 134 -4.77 -4.85 13.83
N LYS A 135 -5.56 -5.92 13.96
CA LYS A 135 -5.06 -7.20 14.44
C LYS A 135 -4.00 -7.78 13.49
N MET A 136 -4.23 -7.73 12.18
CA MET A 136 -3.27 -8.21 11.19
C MET A 136 -1.96 -7.43 11.25
N LYS A 137 -2.00 -6.11 11.36
CA LYS A 137 -0.80 -5.27 11.54
C LYS A 137 -0.03 -5.63 12.82
N ARG A 138 -0.73 -5.92 13.92
CA ARG A 138 -0.09 -6.40 15.16
C ARG A 138 0.60 -7.75 14.95
N ILE A 139 -0.02 -8.69 14.22
CA ILE A 139 0.58 -9.99 13.87
C ILE A 139 1.87 -9.80 13.08
N ILE A 140 1.80 -9.03 11.98
CA ILE A 140 2.96 -8.77 11.11
C ILE A 140 4.10 -8.15 11.91
N LYS A 141 3.82 -7.11 12.69
CA LYS A 141 4.81 -6.45 13.53
C LYS A 141 5.44 -7.40 14.55
N TYR A 142 4.65 -8.28 15.15
CA TYR A 142 5.18 -9.27 16.09
C TYR A 142 6.12 -10.25 15.39
N ILE A 143 5.71 -10.74 14.21
CA ILE A 143 6.55 -11.65 13.40
C ILE A 143 7.84 -10.95 12.99
N GLU A 144 7.78 -9.73 12.45
CA GLU A 144 8.97 -8.95 12.05
C GLU A 144 9.96 -8.74 13.21
N THR A 145 9.45 -8.61 14.43
CA THR A 145 10.31 -8.40 15.60
C THR A 145 10.91 -9.71 16.13
N ASN A 146 10.23 -10.85 15.94
CA ASN A 146 10.56 -12.11 16.59
C ASN A 146 10.87 -13.27 15.61
N TYR A 147 10.94 -13.03 14.29
CA TYR A 147 11.11 -14.07 13.26
C TYR A 147 12.37 -14.93 13.43
N ALA A 148 13.38 -14.43 14.14
CA ALA A 148 14.61 -15.19 14.43
C ALA A 148 14.40 -16.28 15.51
N SER A 149 13.26 -16.30 16.19
CA SER A 149 12.89 -17.24 17.23
C SER A 149 11.67 -18.05 16.83
N LYS A 150 11.44 -19.19 17.48
CA LYS A 150 10.19 -19.94 17.29
C LYS A 150 9.03 -19.14 17.86
N ILE A 151 8.04 -18.84 17.04
CA ILE A 151 6.82 -18.16 17.44
C ILE A 151 5.71 -19.20 17.64
N SER A 152 5.10 -19.22 18.81
CA SER A 152 4.01 -20.15 19.15
C SER A 152 2.63 -19.52 18.89
N ILE A 153 1.61 -20.39 18.72
CA ILE A 153 0.20 -19.96 18.62
C ILE A 153 -0.24 -19.25 19.89
N GLU A 154 0.23 -19.72 21.04
CA GLU A 154 -0.07 -19.14 22.35
C GLU A 154 0.42 -17.71 22.46
N GLU A 155 1.70 -17.45 22.16
CA GLU A 155 2.27 -16.11 22.15
C GLU A 155 1.53 -15.15 21.20
N MET A 156 1.14 -15.64 20.01
CA MET A 156 0.39 -14.84 19.05
C MET A 156 -1.03 -14.54 19.52
N ALA A 157 -1.70 -15.50 20.13
CA ALA A 157 -3.03 -15.33 20.68
C ALA A 157 -3.03 -14.29 21.82
N ASP A 158 -2.05 -14.40 22.74
CA ASP A 158 -1.85 -13.47 23.84
C ASP A 158 -1.54 -12.06 23.36
N ALA A 159 -0.68 -11.91 22.34
CA ALA A 159 -0.34 -10.62 21.74
C ALA A 159 -1.57 -9.90 21.13
N LEU A 160 -2.65 -10.61 20.84
CA LEU A 160 -3.89 -10.08 20.27
C LEU A 160 -5.06 -10.05 21.27
N ASP A 161 -4.86 -10.44 22.51
CA ASP A 161 -5.90 -10.60 23.53
C ASP A 161 -7.00 -11.59 23.06
N LEU A 162 -6.59 -12.71 22.42
CA LEU A 162 -7.48 -13.75 21.91
C LEU A 162 -7.17 -15.10 22.54
N SER A 163 -8.17 -16.00 22.60
CA SER A 163 -7.89 -17.41 22.82
C SER A 163 -7.20 -18.01 21.59
N GLN A 164 -6.40 -19.09 21.78
CA GLN A 164 -5.74 -19.79 20.68
C GLN A 164 -6.72 -20.20 19.57
N SER A 165 -7.89 -20.71 19.93
CA SER A 165 -8.93 -21.11 18.97
C SER A 165 -9.47 -19.93 18.17
N HIS A 166 -9.68 -18.77 18.81
CA HIS A 166 -10.10 -17.55 18.12
C HIS A 166 -9.01 -16.99 17.22
N PHE A 167 -7.75 -17.02 17.67
CA PHE A 167 -6.61 -16.62 16.84
C PHE A 167 -6.49 -17.49 15.58
N MET A 168 -6.51 -18.81 15.73
CA MET A 168 -6.41 -19.75 14.60
C MET A 168 -7.53 -19.54 13.59
N LYS A 169 -8.78 -19.37 14.07
CA LYS A 169 -9.92 -19.08 13.20
C LYS A 169 -9.79 -17.74 12.50
N PHE A 170 -9.38 -16.70 13.22
CA PHE A 170 -9.16 -15.36 12.67
C PHE A 170 -8.08 -15.41 11.60
N PHE A 171 -6.91 -15.98 11.91
CA PHE A 171 -5.77 -16.07 11.00
C PHE A 171 -6.14 -16.82 9.71
N LYS A 172 -6.75 -18.01 9.84
CA LYS A 172 -7.19 -18.80 8.69
C LYS A 172 -8.21 -18.06 7.82
N ASN A 173 -9.19 -17.38 8.42
CA ASN A 173 -10.19 -16.63 7.67
C ASN A 173 -9.61 -15.40 6.95
N THR A 174 -8.55 -14.82 7.49
CA THR A 174 -7.93 -13.61 6.96
C THR A 174 -6.83 -13.91 5.94
N MET A 175 -6.03 -14.95 6.19
CA MET A 175 -4.86 -15.32 5.38
C MET A 175 -5.11 -16.51 4.44
N GLY A 176 -6.25 -17.17 4.55
CA GLY A 176 -6.57 -18.36 3.75
C GLY A 176 -5.77 -19.63 4.15
N THR A 177 -4.77 -19.49 5.03
CA THR A 177 -3.89 -20.58 5.47
C THR A 177 -3.80 -20.65 7.00
N THR A 178 -3.26 -21.74 7.53
CA THR A 178 -2.97 -21.88 8.97
C THR A 178 -1.68 -21.15 9.34
N PHE A 179 -1.62 -20.71 10.60
CA PHE A 179 -0.39 -20.15 11.20
C PHE A 179 0.69 -21.19 11.39
#